data_e94e1cb4bfd7e3224f86666c873a3980
#
_entry.id   e94e1cb4bfd7e3224f86666c873a3980
#
_cell.length_a   1.000
_cell.length_b   1.000
_cell.length_c   1.000
_cell.angle_alpha   90.00
_cell.angle_beta   90.00
_cell.angle_gamma   90.00
#
_symmetry.space_group_name_H-M   'P 1'
#
loop_
_entity.id
_entity.type
_entity.pdbx_description
1 polymer ?
#
loop_
_entity_poly.entity_id
_entity_poly.type
_entity_poly.pdbx_seq_one_letter_code
_entity_poly.pdbx_strand_id
1 'polypeptide(L)'
;MEDVFTAGGALSRTLPDYEPRPEQAALAAAIDRALSLGEHLVAEAGTGVGKSLAYLVPALESGQRVVVATATKALQQQLLTKDVPVAAAATGRDVDVQVLKGRANYLCRRQLQGFQPFLLPDGRDGAAWEAMQGWLDTTETGDRAELELEPSAALWAELSVGPDRCSGRRCPFFSACFAEGARARAAEADLVIVNHALYFAHVASGLAVLPEHDAVVFDEAHRLEESAASWLGGRVSRQGLRRLAHDVERACREAQRPVPARELDRVERTGERLLRAVAPPAGRRRLREVPPEPALVLMDALGDLAAALHGQGEDLDALSRRSLAAATEVEACLELGPGRVAWSEPDALAWAPVDVSAELRERLWDEGPTAILVSATLTAGDDAAFVRRRLGLDRAREAVVGSPYDFPEQALLYVPRTMPDPRSDGFTGRAADEIVSLLGLSAGRALVLTSSYRALDAYRDHVRGRVPYEVLVQGEAPRERLLERFRAEVDSVLLATSTFWQGVDVPGESLSLLVIDKLPFSAPGDPLHEARCEAVELQGGDWFRDYALPTAMLQLRQGFGRLIRGHADRGVVAILDPRLRTRPYGRAFLAALPRCPVAEDPAAVAAFFGDRVAVSA
;
A
#
# COMPACT_ATOMS: atom_id res chain seq x y z
N MET A 1 30.42 0.49 -11.11
CA MET A 1 29.17 1.06 -10.57
C MET A 1 29.08 2.58 -10.76
N GLU A 2 29.98 3.39 -10.22
CA GLU A 2 29.88 4.86 -10.32
C GLU A 2 29.85 5.37 -11.77
N ASP A 3 30.62 4.79 -12.67
CA ASP A 3 30.66 5.20 -14.09
C ASP A 3 29.32 5.09 -14.82
N VAL A 4 28.40 4.23 -14.36
CA VAL A 4 27.07 4.07 -14.98
C VAL A 4 26.21 5.33 -14.82
N PHE A 5 26.34 6.01 -13.68
CA PHE A 5 25.50 7.15 -13.26
C PHE A 5 26.13 8.53 -13.56
N THR A 6 27.31 8.57 -14.21
CA THR A 6 28.01 9.83 -14.52
C THR A 6 27.54 10.46 -15.83
N ALA A 7 27.93 11.72 -16.06
CA ALA A 7 27.79 12.37 -17.36
C ALA A 7 28.63 11.59 -18.40
N GLY A 8 27.98 11.13 -19.49
CA GLY A 8 28.60 10.27 -20.49
C GLY A 8 28.70 8.79 -20.08
N GLY A 9 28.21 8.43 -18.90
CA GLY A 9 28.07 7.05 -18.45
C GLY A 9 27.02 6.25 -19.22
N ALA A 10 26.80 4.99 -18.84
CA ALA A 10 25.89 4.11 -19.57
C ALA A 10 24.44 4.63 -19.57
N LEU A 11 23.94 5.14 -18.44
CA LEU A 11 22.59 5.73 -18.37
C LEU A 11 22.44 6.97 -19.25
N SER A 12 23.45 7.85 -19.30
CA SER A 12 23.42 9.03 -20.17
C SER A 12 23.39 8.67 -21.68
N ARG A 13 23.92 7.52 -22.05
CA ARG A 13 23.86 7.02 -23.43
C ARG A 13 22.52 6.36 -23.74
N THR A 14 21.85 5.79 -22.73
CA THR A 14 20.59 5.05 -22.89
C THR A 14 19.38 5.99 -22.82
N LEU A 15 19.44 7.02 -21.99
CA LEU A 15 18.38 8.00 -21.77
C LEU A 15 18.85 9.39 -22.24
N PRO A 16 18.31 9.95 -23.35
CA PRO A 16 18.73 11.25 -23.87
C PRO A 16 18.62 12.40 -22.85
N ASP A 17 17.59 12.36 -22.00
CA ASP A 17 17.29 13.39 -21.00
C ASP A 17 17.81 13.00 -19.60
N TYR A 18 18.79 12.11 -19.52
CA TYR A 18 19.34 11.68 -18.23
C TYR A 18 20.18 12.79 -17.58
N GLU A 19 19.81 13.20 -16.42
CA GLU A 19 20.57 14.11 -15.56
C GLU A 19 21.33 13.30 -14.50
N PRO A 20 22.67 13.32 -14.52
CA PRO A 20 23.48 12.66 -13.48
C PRO A 20 23.20 13.28 -12.10
N ARG A 21 22.96 12.42 -11.12
CA ARG A 21 22.66 12.80 -9.73
C ARG A 21 23.64 12.08 -8.80
N PRO A 22 24.49 12.81 -8.08
CA PRO A 22 25.43 12.23 -7.13
C PRO A 22 24.74 11.34 -6.08
N GLU A 23 23.52 11.72 -5.67
CA GLU A 23 22.68 10.98 -4.72
C GLU A 23 22.28 9.61 -5.29
N GLN A 24 21.98 9.52 -6.59
CA GLN A 24 21.64 8.26 -7.26
C GLN A 24 22.86 7.33 -7.30
N ALA A 25 24.04 7.84 -7.66
CA ALA A 25 25.27 7.08 -7.67
C ALA A 25 25.65 6.58 -6.25
N ALA A 26 25.52 7.45 -5.24
CA ALA A 26 25.80 7.08 -3.86
C ALA A 26 24.85 5.99 -3.34
N LEU A 27 23.55 6.07 -3.67
CA LEU A 27 22.58 5.03 -3.34
C LEU A 27 22.92 3.71 -4.02
N ALA A 28 23.23 3.75 -5.32
CA ALA A 28 23.60 2.55 -6.09
C ALA A 28 24.86 1.89 -5.54
N ALA A 29 25.88 2.67 -5.18
CA ALA A 29 27.11 2.15 -4.56
C ALA A 29 26.86 1.51 -3.18
N ALA A 30 25.96 2.09 -2.36
CA ALA A 30 25.57 1.50 -1.08
C ALA A 30 24.86 0.15 -1.25
N ILE A 31 23.98 0.05 -2.25
CA ILE A 31 23.24 -1.17 -2.57
C ILE A 31 24.17 -2.24 -3.14
N ASP A 32 25.02 -1.89 -4.08
CA ASP A 32 26.04 -2.79 -4.65
C ASP A 32 26.92 -3.41 -3.57
N ARG A 33 27.40 -2.58 -2.65
CA ARG A 33 28.17 -3.04 -1.50
C ARG A 33 27.39 -4.00 -0.60
N ALA A 34 26.12 -3.70 -0.31
CA ALA A 34 25.27 -4.53 0.53
C ALA A 34 25.03 -5.90 -0.11
N LEU A 35 24.71 -5.93 -1.42
CA LEU A 35 24.55 -7.17 -2.19
C LEU A 35 25.83 -7.99 -2.21
N SER A 36 26.99 -7.35 -2.47
CA SER A 36 28.29 -8.03 -2.54
C SER A 36 28.74 -8.63 -1.21
N LEU A 37 28.36 -8.03 -0.07
CA LEU A 37 28.73 -8.48 1.26
C LEU A 37 27.68 -9.37 1.92
N GLY A 38 26.48 -9.51 1.35
CA GLY A 38 25.36 -10.22 1.97
C GLY A 38 24.83 -9.49 3.22
N GLU A 39 24.91 -8.16 3.27
CA GLU A 39 24.49 -7.37 4.44
C GLU A 39 23.16 -6.69 4.18
N HIS A 40 22.26 -6.70 5.16
CA HIS A 40 21.00 -5.94 5.06
C HIS A 40 21.26 -4.44 5.05
N LEU A 41 20.49 -3.71 4.23
CA LEU A 41 20.59 -2.26 4.08
C LEU A 41 19.24 -1.58 4.26
N VAL A 42 19.20 -0.53 5.06
CA VAL A 42 18.07 0.42 5.15
C VAL A 42 18.51 1.72 4.51
N ALA A 43 17.96 2.03 3.33
CA ALA A 43 18.38 3.16 2.51
C ALA A 43 17.24 4.17 2.34
N GLU A 44 17.42 5.36 2.92
CA GLU A 44 16.57 6.51 2.60
C GLU A 44 17.16 7.28 1.42
N ALA A 45 16.34 7.48 0.41
CA ALA A 45 16.70 8.30 -0.75
C ALA A 45 15.58 9.27 -1.07
N GLY A 46 15.85 10.56 -0.97
CA GLY A 46 14.88 11.62 -1.17
C GLY A 46 14.10 11.52 -2.48
N THR A 47 13.05 12.31 -2.62
CA THR A 47 12.30 12.39 -3.88
C THR A 47 13.22 12.87 -5.00
N GLY A 48 13.03 12.34 -6.21
CA GLY A 48 13.80 12.72 -7.38
C GLY A 48 15.15 12.02 -7.57
N VAL A 49 15.65 11.25 -6.60
CA VAL A 49 16.93 10.54 -6.73
C VAL A 49 16.95 9.53 -7.89
N GLY A 50 15.79 8.99 -8.29
CA GLY A 50 15.74 7.90 -9.28
C GLY A 50 16.02 6.54 -8.66
N LYS A 51 15.38 6.26 -7.53
CA LYS A 51 15.54 5.04 -6.72
C LYS A 51 15.49 3.75 -7.53
N SER A 52 14.54 3.65 -8.49
CA SER A 52 14.36 2.43 -9.29
C SER A 52 15.63 2.04 -10.02
N LEU A 53 16.24 2.95 -10.77
CA LEU A 53 17.50 2.68 -11.46
C LEU A 53 18.65 2.46 -10.49
N ALA A 54 18.68 3.15 -9.34
CA ALA A 54 19.72 3.02 -8.34
C ALA A 54 19.75 1.64 -7.67
N TYR A 55 18.62 0.92 -7.60
CA TYR A 55 18.65 -0.47 -7.12
C TYR A 55 18.63 -1.51 -8.25
N LEU A 56 18.02 -1.22 -9.41
CA LEU A 56 17.98 -2.15 -10.53
C LEU A 56 19.37 -2.39 -11.13
N VAL A 57 20.15 -1.33 -11.36
CA VAL A 57 21.49 -1.46 -11.93
C VAL A 57 22.39 -2.38 -11.11
N PRO A 58 22.61 -2.16 -9.79
CA PRO A 58 23.42 -3.09 -9.00
C PRO A 58 22.77 -4.48 -8.87
N ALA A 59 21.44 -4.59 -8.81
CA ALA A 59 20.78 -5.88 -8.80
C ALA A 59 21.08 -6.70 -10.06
N LEU A 60 21.03 -6.08 -11.24
CA LEU A 60 21.33 -6.73 -12.50
C LEU A 60 22.85 -7.04 -12.66
N GLU A 61 23.73 -6.17 -12.18
CA GLU A 61 25.17 -6.37 -12.25
C GLU A 61 25.67 -7.47 -11.28
N SER A 62 24.99 -7.67 -10.15
CA SER A 62 25.39 -8.64 -9.13
C SER A 62 25.44 -10.09 -9.63
N GLY A 63 24.66 -10.43 -10.67
CA GLY A 63 24.47 -11.79 -11.13
C GLY A 63 23.72 -12.70 -10.16
N GLN A 64 23.16 -12.14 -9.09
CA GLN A 64 22.30 -12.81 -8.13
C GLN A 64 20.87 -12.88 -8.65
N ARG A 65 20.12 -13.87 -8.19
CA ARG A 65 18.66 -13.87 -8.40
C ARG A 65 18.02 -12.90 -7.40
N VAL A 66 17.38 -11.86 -7.92
CA VAL A 66 16.83 -10.79 -7.09
C VAL A 66 15.31 -10.73 -7.20
N VAL A 67 14.64 -10.57 -6.06
CA VAL A 67 13.21 -10.22 -6.00
C VAL A 67 13.07 -8.73 -5.70
N VAL A 68 12.28 -8.01 -6.50
CA VAL A 68 11.88 -6.63 -6.21
C VAL A 68 10.43 -6.61 -5.73
N ALA A 69 10.23 -6.30 -4.46
CA ALA A 69 8.92 -6.20 -3.84
C ALA A 69 8.49 -4.73 -3.73
N THR A 70 7.40 -4.36 -4.41
CA THR A 70 6.88 -2.98 -4.42
C THR A 70 5.57 -2.86 -3.65
N ALA A 71 5.14 -1.63 -3.37
CA ALA A 71 3.91 -1.41 -2.62
C ALA A 71 2.62 -1.58 -3.46
N THR A 72 2.66 -1.36 -4.77
CA THR A 72 1.45 -1.31 -5.63
C THR A 72 1.64 -2.00 -6.97
N LYS A 73 0.52 -2.42 -7.60
CA LYS A 73 0.52 -3.00 -8.94
C LYS A 73 0.97 -1.99 -10.02
N ALA A 74 0.66 -0.72 -9.85
CA ALA A 74 1.09 0.33 -10.78
C ALA A 74 2.62 0.45 -10.82
N LEU A 75 3.28 0.39 -9.66
CA LEU A 75 4.75 0.38 -9.59
C LEU A 75 5.35 -0.89 -10.20
N GLN A 76 4.72 -2.07 -10.03
CA GLN A 76 5.16 -3.28 -10.73
C GLN A 76 5.17 -3.09 -12.25
N GLN A 77 4.09 -2.51 -12.79
CA GLN A 77 3.97 -2.25 -14.23
C GLN A 77 5.00 -1.22 -14.70
N GLN A 78 5.20 -0.14 -13.97
CA GLN A 78 6.23 0.86 -14.27
C GLN A 78 7.62 0.24 -14.31
N LEU A 79 7.99 -0.54 -13.31
CA LEU A 79 9.28 -1.24 -13.27
C LEU A 79 9.46 -2.11 -14.51
N LEU A 80 8.48 -2.95 -14.84
CA LEU A 80 8.57 -3.87 -15.96
C LEU A 80 8.69 -3.15 -17.31
N THR A 81 7.86 -2.13 -17.54
CA THR A 81 7.74 -1.53 -18.89
C THR A 81 8.67 -0.37 -19.14
N LYS A 82 9.20 0.26 -18.08
CA LYS A 82 9.99 1.48 -18.18
C LYS A 82 11.39 1.34 -17.55
N ASP A 83 11.46 0.99 -16.27
CA ASP A 83 12.72 1.11 -15.52
C ASP A 83 13.68 -0.06 -15.80
N VAL A 84 13.17 -1.30 -15.88
CA VAL A 84 13.98 -2.48 -16.18
C VAL A 84 14.59 -2.44 -17.59
N PRO A 85 13.87 -2.12 -18.69
CA PRO A 85 14.47 -1.99 -20.00
C PRO A 85 15.64 -1.00 -20.05
N VAL A 86 15.52 0.11 -19.32
CA VAL A 86 16.59 1.12 -19.22
C VAL A 86 17.79 0.58 -18.45
N ALA A 87 17.57 -0.08 -17.32
CA ALA A 87 18.64 -0.66 -16.51
C ALA A 87 19.37 -1.79 -17.26
N ALA A 88 18.64 -2.67 -17.96
CA ALA A 88 19.22 -3.73 -18.79
C ALA A 88 20.07 -3.16 -19.93
N ALA A 89 19.56 -2.15 -20.66
CA ALA A 89 20.31 -1.49 -21.72
C ALA A 89 21.56 -0.78 -21.18
N ALA A 90 21.49 -0.15 -20.00
CA ALA A 90 22.64 0.53 -19.39
C ALA A 90 23.72 -0.46 -18.91
N THR A 91 23.33 -1.64 -18.42
CA THR A 91 24.28 -2.68 -17.98
C THR A 91 24.77 -3.56 -19.13
N GLY A 92 24.11 -3.51 -20.30
CA GLY A 92 24.42 -4.37 -21.45
C GLY A 92 24.13 -5.85 -21.20
N ARG A 93 23.30 -6.18 -20.20
CA ARG A 93 22.93 -7.54 -19.86
C ARG A 93 21.60 -7.92 -20.49
N ASP A 94 21.54 -9.13 -21.02
CA ASP A 94 20.27 -9.79 -21.36
C ASP A 94 19.74 -10.44 -20.08
N VAL A 95 18.58 -10.00 -19.62
CA VAL A 95 18.02 -10.36 -18.31
C VAL A 95 16.57 -10.83 -18.48
N ASP A 96 16.28 -12.04 -18.04
CA ASP A 96 14.89 -12.48 -17.95
C ASP A 96 14.21 -11.87 -16.71
N VAL A 97 13.13 -11.12 -16.94
CA VAL A 97 12.38 -10.42 -15.91
C VAL A 97 10.92 -10.82 -15.92
N GLN A 98 10.41 -11.27 -14.80
CA GLN A 98 9.04 -11.71 -14.66
C GLN A 98 8.29 -10.96 -13.57
N VAL A 99 7.04 -10.56 -13.84
CA VAL A 99 6.11 -10.09 -12.81
C VAL A 99 5.28 -11.25 -12.31
N LEU A 100 5.36 -11.52 -11.02
CA LEU A 100 4.51 -12.52 -10.39
C LEU A 100 3.47 -11.86 -9.48
N LYS A 101 2.22 -12.21 -9.68
CA LYS A 101 1.08 -11.73 -8.89
C LYS A 101 0.43 -12.88 -8.11
N GLY A 102 -0.35 -12.55 -7.09
CA GLY A 102 -1.16 -13.54 -6.39
C GLY A 102 -2.17 -14.23 -7.32
N ARG A 103 -2.49 -15.51 -7.09
CA ARG A 103 -3.37 -16.34 -7.94
C ARG A 103 -4.68 -15.66 -8.32
N ALA A 104 -5.27 -14.92 -7.42
CA ALA A 104 -6.52 -14.18 -7.67
C ALA A 104 -6.41 -13.06 -8.72
N ASN A 105 -5.21 -12.77 -9.25
CA ASN A 105 -5.04 -11.84 -10.36
C ASN A 105 -5.07 -12.53 -11.73
N TYR A 106 -5.07 -13.85 -11.76
CA TYR A 106 -5.11 -14.63 -12.99
C TYR A 106 -6.46 -15.31 -13.17
N LEU A 107 -6.90 -15.39 -14.43
CA LEU A 107 -8.07 -16.17 -14.82
C LEU A 107 -7.87 -17.64 -14.43
N CYS A 108 -8.87 -18.23 -13.81
CA CYS A 108 -8.88 -19.66 -13.49
C CYS A 108 -9.70 -20.44 -14.53
N ARG A 109 -9.05 -21.29 -15.32
CA ARG A 109 -9.71 -22.10 -16.36
C ARG A 109 -10.79 -23.02 -15.80
N ARG A 110 -10.60 -23.54 -14.57
CA ARG A 110 -11.63 -24.36 -13.88
C ARG A 110 -12.86 -23.53 -13.53
N GLN A 111 -12.66 -22.30 -13.03
CA GLN A 111 -13.77 -21.41 -12.71
C GLN A 111 -14.51 -20.97 -13.97
N LEU A 112 -13.74 -20.62 -15.02
CA LEU A 112 -14.30 -20.25 -16.31
C LEU A 112 -15.20 -21.36 -16.90
N GLN A 113 -14.78 -22.62 -16.82
CA GLN A 113 -15.58 -23.75 -17.32
C GLN A 113 -16.94 -23.89 -16.60
N GLY A 114 -16.99 -23.57 -15.31
CA GLY A 114 -18.22 -23.60 -14.51
C GLY A 114 -19.03 -22.32 -14.53
N PHE A 115 -18.52 -21.25 -15.16
CA PHE A 115 -19.15 -19.95 -15.17
C PHE A 115 -20.38 -19.90 -16.08
N GLN A 116 -21.45 -19.25 -15.62
CA GLN A 116 -22.72 -19.16 -16.31
C GLN A 116 -23.04 -17.70 -16.64
N PRO A 117 -22.61 -17.19 -17.81
CA PRO A 117 -22.73 -15.76 -18.15
C PRO A 117 -24.18 -15.26 -18.26
N PHE A 118 -25.16 -16.13 -18.50
CA PHE A 118 -26.57 -15.78 -18.57
C PHE A 118 -27.18 -15.37 -17.21
N LEU A 119 -26.46 -15.56 -16.11
CA LEU A 119 -26.85 -15.11 -14.77
C LEU A 119 -26.32 -13.72 -14.44
N LEU A 120 -25.52 -13.11 -15.33
CA LEU A 120 -25.04 -11.75 -15.12
C LEU A 120 -26.22 -10.75 -15.29
N PRO A 121 -26.38 -9.79 -14.37
CA PRO A 121 -27.30 -8.71 -14.59
C PRO A 121 -26.86 -7.85 -15.77
N ASP A 122 -27.82 -7.29 -16.50
CA ASP A 122 -27.55 -6.29 -17.52
C ASP A 122 -26.78 -5.10 -16.91
N GLY A 123 -25.81 -4.54 -17.65
CA GLY A 123 -25.03 -3.39 -17.22
C GLY A 123 -23.51 -3.58 -17.32
N ARG A 124 -22.77 -3.00 -16.37
CA ARG A 124 -21.31 -2.97 -16.41
C ARG A 124 -20.66 -4.36 -16.51
N ASP A 125 -21.15 -5.33 -15.77
CA ASP A 125 -20.56 -6.69 -15.76
C ASP A 125 -20.89 -7.47 -17.03
N GLY A 126 -22.07 -7.24 -17.66
CA GLY A 126 -22.38 -7.77 -18.98
C GLY A 126 -21.43 -7.23 -20.05
N ALA A 127 -21.22 -5.91 -20.12
CA ALA A 127 -20.29 -5.29 -21.05
C ALA A 127 -18.84 -5.74 -20.81
N ALA A 128 -18.42 -5.88 -19.53
CA ALA A 128 -17.10 -6.38 -19.20
C ALA A 128 -16.91 -7.84 -19.64
N TRP A 129 -17.95 -8.67 -19.48
CA TRP A 129 -17.92 -10.06 -19.96
C TRP A 129 -17.81 -10.14 -21.49
N GLU A 130 -18.57 -9.34 -22.22
CA GLU A 130 -18.47 -9.28 -23.68
C GLU A 130 -17.06 -8.88 -24.14
N ALA A 131 -16.49 -7.85 -23.53
CA ALA A 131 -15.11 -7.42 -23.81
C ALA A 131 -14.08 -8.51 -23.48
N MET A 132 -14.31 -9.30 -22.44
CA MET A 132 -13.42 -10.40 -22.06
C MET A 132 -13.44 -11.56 -23.06
N GLN A 133 -14.49 -11.80 -23.83
CA GLN A 133 -14.57 -12.95 -24.74
C GLN A 133 -13.44 -12.92 -25.78
N GLY A 134 -13.19 -11.79 -26.42
CA GLY A 134 -12.06 -11.67 -27.35
C GLY A 134 -10.69 -11.84 -26.68
N TRP A 135 -10.55 -11.36 -25.44
CA TRP A 135 -9.32 -11.53 -24.67
C TRP A 135 -9.09 -12.98 -24.25
N LEU A 136 -10.15 -13.75 -23.93
CA LEU A 136 -10.04 -15.16 -23.56
C LEU A 136 -9.41 -16.05 -24.65
N ASP A 137 -9.61 -15.68 -25.91
CA ASP A 137 -9.06 -16.40 -27.07
C ASP A 137 -7.60 -16.03 -27.37
N THR A 138 -7.13 -14.88 -26.87
CA THR A 138 -5.82 -14.32 -27.24
C THR A 138 -4.82 -14.25 -26.08
N THR A 139 -5.30 -14.29 -24.83
CA THR A 139 -4.42 -14.13 -23.67
C THR A 139 -3.48 -15.33 -23.47
N GLU A 140 -2.20 -15.02 -23.34
CA GLU A 140 -1.16 -16.00 -22.99
C GLU A 140 -0.89 -16.03 -21.49
N THR A 141 -1.19 -14.94 -20.78
CA THR A 141 -0.89 -14.79 -19.35
C THR A 141 -2.11 -14.97 -18.45
N GLY A 142 -3.30 -14.68 -18.94
CA GLY A 142 -4.53 -14.65 -18.16
C GLY A 142 -4.55 -13.60 -17.05
N ASP A 143 -3.69 -12.60 -17.11
CA ASP A 143 -3.59 -11.53 -16.11
C ASP A 143 -4.71 -10.51 -16.27
N ARG A 144 -5.48 -10.28 -15.20
CA ARG A 144 -6.54 -9.26 -15.15
C ARG A 144 -6.09 -7.87 -15.62
N ALA A 145 -4.82 -7.53 -15.46
CA ALA A 145 -4.29 -6.23 -15.86
C ALA A 145 -4.24 -6.01 -17.38
N GLU A 146 -4.42 -7.06 -18.19
CA GLU A 146 -4.53 -6.96 -19.66
C GLU A 146 -5.91 -6.49 -20.12
N LEU A 147 -6.91 -6.49 -19.24
CA LEU A 147 -8.28 -6.13 -19.59
C LEU A 147 -8.45 -4.62 -19.69
N GLU A 148 -8.90 -4.15 -20.87
CA GLU A 148 -9.22 -2.73 -21.09
C GLU A 148 -10.41 -2.27 -20.25
N LEU A 149 -11.43 -3.12 -20.14
CA LEU A 149 -12.60 -2.88 -19.28
C LEU A 149 -12.53 -3.77 -18.06
N GLU A 150 -12.22 -3.15 -16.93
CA GLU A 150 -12.04 -3.87 -15.66
C GLU A 150 -13.40 -4.42 -15.15
N PRO A 151 -13.55 -5.75 -14.98
CA PRO A 151 -14.75 -6.36 -14.41
C PRO A 151 -14.92 -5.94 -12.95
N SER A 152 -16.16 -5.98 -12.44
CA SER A 152 -16.39 -5.77 -11.02
C SER A 152 -15.61 -6.78 -10.17
N ALA A 153 -15.36 -6.43 -8.91
CA ALA A 153 -14.72 -7.37 -7.99
C ALA A 153 -15.55 -8.65 -7.79
N ALA A 154 -16.88 -8.57 -7.92
CA ALA A 154 -17.77 -9.71 -7.83
C ALA A 154 -17.62 -10.65 -9.03
N LEU A 155 -17.69 -10.12 -10.25
CA LEU A 155 -17.49 -10.91 -11.48
C LEU A 155 -16.12 -11.56 -11.51
N TRP A 156 -15.05 -10.80 -11.20
CA TRP A 156 -13.70 -11.37 -11.19
C TRP A 156 -13.51 -12.46 -10.14
N ALA A 157 -14.17 -12.35 -8.98
CA ALA A 157 -14.12 -13.38 -7.94
C ALA A 157 -14.74 -14.73 -8.36
N GLU A 158 -15.67 -14.73 -9.32
CA GLU A 158 -16.23 -15.93 -9.92
C GLU A 158 -15.27 -16.57 -10.95
N LEU A 159 -14.45 -15.75 -11.62
CA LEU A 159 -13.52 -16.19 -12.69
C LEU A 159 -12.10 -16.47 -12.18
N SER A 160 -11.79 -16.14 -10.96
CA SER A 160 -10.46 -16.31 -10.34
C SER A 160 -10.50 -17.19 -9.09
N VAL A 161 -9.33 -17.55 -8.60
CA VAL A 161 -9.22 -18.40 -7.40
C VAL A 161 -8.08 -17.91 -6.52
N GLY A 162 -8.32 -17.84 -5.20
CA GLY A 162 -7.27 -17.64 -4.21
C GLY A 162 -6.49 -18.92 -3.92
N PRO A 163 -5.35 -18.83 -3.20
CA PRO A 163 -4.51 -19.98 -2.86
C PRO A 163 -5.27 -21.05 -2.04
N ASP A 164 -6.15 -20.61 -1.17
CA ASP A 164 -6.99 -21.42 -0.27
C ASP A 164 -8.08 -22.23 -0.99
N ARG A 165 -8.43 -21.88 -2.23
CA ARG A 165 -9.45 -22.53 -3.07
C ARG A 165 -8.86 -23.31 -4.24
N CYS A 166 -7.56 -23.20 -4.49
CA CYS A 166 -6.90 -23.80 -5.63
C CYS A 166 -6.50 -25.27 -5.34
N SER A 167 -6.90 -26.19 -6.22
CA SER A 167 -6.53 -27.61 -6.12
C SER A 167 -5.04 -27.88 -6.46
N GLY A 168 -4.28 -26.87 -6.86
CA GLY A 168 -2.85 -26.98 -7.17
C GLY A 168 -2.58 -28.02 -8.27
N ARG A 169 -1.57 -28.88 -8.07
CA ARG A 169 -1.14 -29.90 -9.04
C ARG A 169 -2.23 -30.90 -9.44
N ARG A 170 -3.30 -30.99 -8.65
CA ARG A 170 -4.43 -31.90 -8.90
C ARG A 170 -5.51 -31.33 -9.80
N CYS A 171 -5.41 -30.03 -10.13
CA CYS A 171 -6.34 -29.39 -11.03
C CYS A 171 -6.23 -30.00 -12.44
N PRO A 172 -7.36 -30.41 -13.09
CA PRO A 172 -7.32 -30.93 -14.45
C PRO A 172 -6.75 -29.94 -15.47
N PHE A 173 -6.74 -28.66 -15.13
CA PHE A 173 -6.16 -27.59 -15.95
C PHE A 173 -4.74 -27.17 -15.50
N PHE A 174 -4.05 -27.96 -14.67
CA PHE A 174 -2.76 -27.57 -14.09
C PHE A 174 -1.72 -27.22 -15.16
N SER A 175 -1.59 -28.03 -16.22
CA SER A 175 -0.64 -27.80 -17.32
C SER A 175 -0.97 -26.56 -18.17
N ALA A 176 -2.23 -26.13 -18.18
CA ALA A 176 -2.67 -24.93 -18.90
C ALA A 176 -3.03 -23.78 -17.94
N CYS A 177 -2.63 -23.86 -16.67
CA CYS A 177 -2.96 -22.87 -15.65
C CYS A 177 -2.09 -21.63 -15.80
N PHE A 178 -2.71 -20.48 -15.99
CA PHE A 178 -2.02 -19.19 -16.12
C PHE A 178 -1.16 -18.86 -14.89
N ALA A 179 -1.69 -19.05 -13.68
CA ALA A 179 -0.96 -18.77 -12.45
C ALA A 179 0.26 -19.71 -12.25
N GLU A 180 0.16 -20.99 -12.64
CA GLU A 180 1.30 -21.93 -12.59
C GLU A 180 2.30 -21.64 -13.70
N GLY A 181 1.83 -21.27 -14.90
CA GLY A 181 2.70 -20.79 -15.99
C GLY A 181 3.50 -19.56 -15.58
N ALA A 182 2.87 -18.57 -14.92
CA ALA A 182 3.56 -17.41 -14.39
C ALA A 182 4.61 -17.78 -13.32
N ARG A 183 4.31 -18.76 -12.45
CA ARG A 183 5.28 -19.25 -11.45
C ARG A 183 6.45 -19.99 -12.09
N ALA A 184 6.17 -20.81 -13.12
CA ALA A 184 7.22 -21.52 -13.84
C ALA A 184 8.18 -20.54 -14.53
N ARG A 185 7.66 -19.50 -15.20
CA ARG A 185 8.51 -18.44 -15.78
C ARG A 185 9.31 -17.70 -14.72
N ALA A 186 8.67 -17.33 -13.59
CA ALA A 186 9.36 -16.66 -12.48
C ALA A 186 10.48 -17.53 -11.86
N ALA A 187 10.35 -18.85 -11.90
CA ALA A 187 11.38 -19.78 -11.40
C ALA A 187 12.65 -19.78 -12.24
N GLU A 188 12.57 -19.46 -13.53
CA GLU A 188 13.70 -19.37 -14.44
C GLU A 188 14.30 -17.96 -14.53
N ALA A 189 13.54 -16.94 -14.11
CA ALA A 189 13.91 -15.53 -14.24
C ALA A 189 15.07 -15.11 -13.33
N ASP A 190 15.87 -14.15 -13.82
CA ASP A 190 16.95 -13.51 -13.07
C ASP A 190 16.40 -12.48 -12.07
N LEU A 191 15.34 -11.76 -12.47
CA LEU A 191 14.67 -10.75 -11.68
C LEU A 191 13.17 -11.01 -11.60
N VAL A 192 12.62 -11.11 -10.38
CA VAL A 192 11.18 -11.30 -10.16
C VAL A 192 10.59 -10.07 -9.48
N ILE A 193 9.58 -9.45 -10.11
CA ILE A 193 8.89 -8.29 -9.55
C ILE A 193 7.58 -8.75 -8.91
N VAL A 194 7.40 -8.44 -7.62
CA VAL A 194 6.22 -8.80 -6.83
C VAL A 194 5.66 -7.60 -6.07
N ASN A 195 4.50 -7.73 -5.43
CA ASN A 195 4.09 -6.75 -4.43
C ASN A 195 4.42 -7.24 -3.01
N HIS A 196 4.47 -6.32 -2.04
CA HIS A 196 4.71 -6.65 -0.62
C HIS A 196 3.77 -7.76 -0.13
N ALA A 197 2.50 -7.70 -0.52
CA ALA A 197 1.51 -8.70 -0.12
C ALA A 197 1.88 -10.11 -0.56
N LEU A 198 2.36 -10.30 -1.80
CA LEU A 198 2.79 -11.61 -2.28
C LEU A 198 4.09 -12.07 -1.63
N TYR A 199 5.00 -11.13 -1.34
CA TYR A 199 6.23 -11.45 -0.63
C TYR A 199 5.94 -11.93 0.80
N PHE A 200 5.07 -11.25 1.53
CA PHE A 200 4.67 -11.69 2.87
C PHE A 200 3.85 -13.00 2.85
N ALA A 201 3.05 -13.24 1.81
CA ALA A 201 2.41 -14.54 1.61
C ALA A 201 3.44 -15.66 1.41
N HIS A 202 4.55 -15.38 0.74
CA HIS A 202 5.69 -16.31 0.62
C HIS A 202 6.30 -16.60 2.00
N VAL A 203 6.59 -15.58 2.80
CA VAL A 203 7.11 -15.73 4.16
C VAL A 203 6.15 -16.53 5.04
N ALA A 204 4.86 -16.18 5.05
CA ALA A 204 3.84 -16.84 5.87
C ALA A 204 3.62 -18.31 5.48
N SER A 205 3.84 -18.68 4.22
CA SER A 205 3.70 -20.06 3.72
C SER A 205 4.96 -20.93 3.90
N GLY A 206 5.96 -20.47 4.65
CA GLY A 206 7.24 -21.15 4.78
C GLY A 206 8.05 -21.13 3.49
N LEU A 207 8.09 -19.99 2.82
CA LEU A 207 8.86 -19.71 1.60
C LEU A 207 8.40 -20.53 0.35
N ALA A 208 7.11 -20.89 0.27
CA ALA A 208 6.59 -21.79 -0.77
C ALA A 208 6.01 -21.09 -2.01
N VAL A 209 5.97 -19.75 -2.07
CA VAL A 209 5.26 -19.01 -3.13
C VAL A 209 6.19 -18.50 -4.23
N LEU A 210 7.35 -17.95 -3.86
CA LEU A 210 8.36 -17.40 -4.77
C LEU A 210 9.49 -18.41 -5.00
N PRO A 211 10.25 -18.31 -6.10
CA PRO A 211 11.48 -19.07 -6.26
C PRO A 211 12.54 -18.70 -5.22
N GLU A 212 13.50 -19.57 -5.02
CA GLU A 212 14.70 -19.26 -4.23
C GLU A 212 15.41 -18.05 -4.84
N HIS A 213 15.85 -17.12 -4.00
CA HIS A 213 16.51 -15.89 -4.41
C HIS A 213 17.54 -15.46 -3.37
N ASP A 214 18.60 -14.80 -3.86
CA ASP A 214 19.76 -14.40 -3.05
C ASP A 214 19.52 -13.07 -2.34
N ALA A 215 18.72 -12.19 -2.97
CA ALA A 215 18.43 -10.88 -2.43
C ALA A 215 16.98 -10.42 -2.70
N VAL A 216 16.49 -9.56 -1.82
CA VAL A 216 15.19 -8.87 -2.00
C VAL A 216 15.36 -7.37 -1.83
N VAL A 217 14.82 -6.61 -2.78
CA VAL A 217 14.67 -5.15 -2.69
C VAL A 217 13.24 -4.82 -2.32
N PHE A 218 13.02 -4.21 -1.18
CA PHE A 218 11.73 -3.66 -0.77
C PHE A 218 11.66 -2.19 -1.14
N ASP A 219 10.97 -1.89 -2.22
CA ASP A 219 10.68 -0.50 -2.61
C ASP A 219 9.45 0.02 -1.86
N GLU A 220 9.45 1.31 -1.51
CA GLU A 220 8.49 1.93 -0.60
C GLU A 220 8.43 1.23 0.78
N ALA A 221 9.62 0.94 1.31
CA ALA A 221 9.82 0.14 2.53
C ALA A 221 9.18 0.71 3.80
N HIS A 222 8.81 1.99 3.81
CA HIS A 222 8.03 2.62 4.89
C HIS A 222 6.68 1.92 5.16
N ARG A 223 6.19 1.10 4.21
CA ARG A 223 4.93 0.35 4.31
C ARG A 223 5.09 -1.07 4.85
N LEU A 224 6.32 -1.52 5.06
CA LEU A 224 6.57 -2.93 5.40
C LEU A 224 5.95 -3.35 6.72
N GLU A 225 6.02 -2.50 7.75
CA GLU A 225 5.44 -2.82 9.05
C GLU A 225 3.92 -3.05 8.96
N GLU A 226 3.21 -2.17 8.23
CA GLU A 226 1.76 -2.30 8.03
C GLU A 226 1.43 -3.53 7.18
N SER A 227 2.20 -3.78 6.13
CA SER A 227 2.05 -4.94 5.26
C SER A 227 2.29 -6.24 6.02
N ALA A 228 3.35 -6.31 6.83
CA ALA A 228 3.65 -7.47 7.67
C ALA A 228 2.56 -7.73 8.72
N ALA A 229 2.10 -6.70 9.44
CA ALA A 229 1.03 -6.83 10.41
C ALA A 229 -0.27 -7.33 9.78
N SER A 230 -0.59 -6.88 8.57
CA SER A 230 -1.76 -7.35 7.81
C SER A 230 -1.66 -8.82 7.41
N TRP A 231 -0.45 -9.32 7.14
CA TRP A 231 -0.21 -10.70 6.70
C TRP A 231 -0.03 -11.69 7.85
N LEU A 232 0.54 -11.23 8.96
CA LEU A 232 0.69 -12.02 10.18
C LEU A 232 -0.59 -12.02 11.03
N GLY A 233 -1.55 -11.17 10.68
CA GLY A 233 -2.88 -11.12 11.25
C GLY A 233 -3.89 -12.00 10.52
N GLY A 234 -5.13 -11.94 10.99
CA GLY A 234 -6.22 -12.70 10.40
C GLY A 234 -7.56 -11.97 10.41
N ARG A 235 -8.51 -12.56 9.68
CA ARG A 235 -9.82 -11.93 9.50
C ARG A 235 -10.91 -12.97 9.26
N VAL A 236 -11.97 -12.91 10.06
CA VAL A 236 -13.23 -13.65 9.84
C VAL A 236 -14.31 -12.67 9.38
N SER A 237 -14.87 -12.89 8.19
CA SER A 237 -15.87 -12.00 7.63
C SER A 237 -17.13 -12.75 7.19
N ARG A 238 -18.27 -12.04 7.20
CA ARG A 238 -19.55 -12.57 6.69
C ARG A 238 -19.42 -13.14 5.28
N GLN A 239 -18.75 -12.40 4.39
CA GLN A 239 -18.50 -12.85 3.03
C GLN A 239 -17.60 -14.09 2.98
N GLY A 240 -16.59 -14.18 3.85
CA GLY A 240 -15.70 -15.34 3.94
C GLY A 240 -16.46 -16.62 4.33
N LEU A 241 -17.32 -16.53 5.35
CA LEU A 241 -18.16 -17.66 5.80
C LEU A 241 -19.17 -18.08 4.72
N ARG A 242 -19.85 -17.15 4.05
CA ARG A 242 -20.76 -17.45 2.94
C ARG A 242 -20.02 -18.09 1.76
N ARG A 243 -18.82 -17.62 1.43
CA ARG A 243 -18.00 -18.27 0.38
C ARG A 243 -17.58 -19.67 0.77
N LEU A 244 -17.23 -19.92 2.04
CA LEU A 244 -16.95 -21.27 2.52
C LEU A 244 -18.17 -22.18 2.31
N ALA A 245 -19.36 -21.73 2.70
CA ALA A 245 -20.60 -22.48 2.52
C ALA A 245 -20.87 -22.81 1.04
N HIS A 246 -20.79 -21.82 0.17
CA HIS A 246 -20.98 -21.99 -1.28
C HIS A 246 -19.96 -22.97 -1.89
N ASP A 247 -18.67 -22.86 -1.51
CA ASP A 247 -17.62 -23.76 -2.00
C ASP A 247 -17.87 -25.22 -1.55
N VAL A 248 -18.35 -25.42 -0.31
CA VAL A 248 -18.74 -26.76 0.19
C VAL A 248 -19.90 -27.34 -0.61
N GLU A 249 -20.97 -26.56 -0.82
CA GLU A 249 -22.12 -27.01 -1.62
C GLU A 249 -21.72 -27.41 -3.03
N ARG A 250 -20.84 -26.65 -3.66
CA ARG A 250 -20.34 -26.93 -5.00
C ARG A 250 -19.49 -28.19 -5.01
N ALA A 251 -18.53 -28.33 -4.10
CA ALA A 251 -17.65 -29.48 -4.02
C ALA A 251 -18.43 -30.76 -3.73
N CYS A 252 -19.45 -30.73 -2.88
CA CYS A 252 -20.35 -31.86 -2.63
C CYS A 252 -21.11 -32.27 -3.89
N ARG A 253 -21.63 -31.29 -4.66
CA ARG A 253 -22.32 -31.58 -5.94
C ARG A 253 -21.38 -32.21 -6.97
N GLU A 254 -20.16 -31.66 -7.14
CA GLU A 254 -19.14 -32.19 -8.04
C GLU A 254 -18.71 -33.61 -7.65
N ALA A 255 -18.56 -33.87 -6.34
CA ALA A 255 -18.20 -35.18 -5.80
C ALA A 255 -19.37 -36.13 -5.66
N GLN A 256 -20.60 -35.76 -6.02
CA GLN A 256 -21.84 -36.51 -5.81
C GLN A 256 -22.02 -36.97 -4.35
N ARG A 257 -21.69 -36.10 -3.39
CA ARG A 257 -21.83 -36.30 -1.95
C ARG A 257 -22.99 -35.49 -1.38
N PRO A 258 -23.62 -35.95 -0.29
CA PRO A 258 -24.64 -35.17 0.40
C PRO A 258 -24.05 -33.84 0.93
N VAL A 259 -24.78 -32.74 0.75
CA VAL A 259 -24.41 -31.44 1.31
C VAL A 259 -24.68 -31.46 2.81
N PRO A 260 -23.74 -31.08 3.67
CA PRO A 260 -23.93 -30.97 5.12
C PRO A 260 -24.71 -29.69 5.47
N ALA A 261 -25.97 -29.61 5.03
CA ALA A 261 -26.79 -28.40 5.08
C ALA A 261 -27.02 -27.88 6.51
N ARG A 262 -27.11 -28.80 7.50
CA ARG A 262 -27.29 -28.42 8.91
C ARG A 262 -26.06 -27.72 9.48
N GLU A 263 -24.89 -28.23 9.17
CA GLU A 263 -23.59 -27.68 9.60
C GLU A 263 -23.34 -26.32 8.94
N LEU A 264 -23.64 -26.19 7.64
CA LEU A 264 -23.55 -24.93 6.90
C LEU A 264 -24.45 -23.84 7.47
N ASP A 265 -25.75 -24.16 7.68
CA ASP A 265 -26.70 -23.23 8.30
C ASP A 265 -26.26 -22.83 9.73
N ARG A 266 -25.68 -23.79 10.49
CA ARG A 266 -25.13 -23.49 11.82
C ARG A 266 -23.96 -22.50 11.72
N VAL A 267 -23.00 -22.69 10.82
CA VAL A 267 -21.87 -21.77 10.61
C VAL A 267 -22.36 -20.38 10.22
N GLU A 268 -23.30 -20.27 9.29
CA GLU A 268 -23.83 -18.96 8.87
C GLU A 268 -24.53 -18.23 10.03
N ARG A 269 -25.41 -18.91 10.76
CA ARG A 269 -26.16 -18.29 11.89
C ARG A 269 -25.25 -17.91 13.04
N THR A 270 -24.30 -18.76 13.42
CA THR A 270 -23.38 -18.47 14.52
C THR A 270 -22.38 -17.37 14.14
N GLY A 271 -21.90 -17.36 12.91
CA GLY A 271 -21.07 -16.28 12.35
C GLY A 271 -21.80 -14.95 12.35
N GLU A 272 -23.06 -14.92 11.90
CA GLU A 272 -23.89 -13.71 11.95
C GLU A 272 -24.10 -13.22 13.38
N ARG A 273 -24.33 -14.13 14.34
CA ARG A 273 -24.49 -13.80 15.75
C ARG A 273 -23.24 -13.17 16.34
N LEU A 274 -22.06 -13.75 16.09
CA LEU A 274 -20.77 -13.19 16.55
C LEU A 274 -20.53 -11.80 15.94
N LEU A 275 -20.64 -11.67 14.62
CA LEU A 275 -20.39 -10.40 13.93
C LEU A 275 -21.35 -9.30 14.37
N ARG A 276 -22.63 -9.61 14.63
CA ARG A 276 -23.57 -8.64 15.20
C ARG A 276 -23.22 -8.23 16.62
N ALA A 277 -22.77 -9.18 17.45
CA ALA A 277 -22.41 -8.89 18.84
C ALA A 277 -21.22 -7.94 18.96
N VAL A 278 -20.30 -7.96 17.97
CA VAL A 278 -19.12 -7.08 17.93
C VAL A 278 -19.26 -5.89 17.00
N ALA A 279 -20.32 -5.78 16.22
CA ALA A 279 -20.47 -4.77 15.16
C ALA A 279 -20.21 -3.35 15.67
N PRO A 280 -19.37 -2.55 14.98
CA PRO A 280 -19.17 -1.16 15.33
C PRO A 280 -20.31 -0.31 14.75
N PRO A 281 -20.61 0.87 15.33
CA PRO A 281 -21.59 1.79 14.77
C PRO A 281 -21.16 2.34 13.40
N ALA A 282 -19.85 2.48 13.17
CA ALA A 282 -19.22 2.85 11.91
C ALA A 282 -17.72 2.57 11.97
N GLY A 283 -17.11 2.32 10.81
CA GLY A 283 -15.67 2.16 10.67
C GLY A 283 -15.10 0.95 11.40
N ARG A 284 -13.97 1.15 12.09
CA ARG A 284 -13.28 0.14 12.90
C ARG A 284 -13.45 0.46 14.38
N ARG A 285 -13.60 -0.56 15.20
CA ARG A 285 -13.63 -0.42 16.66
C ARG A 285 -12.72 -1.45 17.30
N ARG A 286 -11.73 -1.00 18.04
CA ARG A 286 -10.88 -1.87 18.87
C ARG A 286 -11.73 -2.64 19.88
N LEU A 287 -11.43 -3.91 20.01
CA LEU A 287 -12.05 -4.79 20.99
C LEU A 287 -11.08 -5.01 22.14
N ARG A 288 -11.52 -4.75 23.36
CA ARG A 288 -10.78 -5.10 24.60
C ARG A 288 -11.10 -6.52 25.03
N GLU A 289 -12.25 -7.00 24.62
CA GLU A 289 -12.74 -8.34 24.83
C GLU A 289 -13.63 -8.74 23.65
N VAL A 290 -13.50 -9.95 23.17
CA VAL A 290 -14.43 -10.56 22.21
C VAL A 290 -15.40 -11.42 23.03
N PRO A 291 -16.74 -11.28 22.82
CA PRO A 291 -17.70 -12.08 23.56
C PRO A 291 -17.41 -13.59 23.42
N PRO A 292 -17.03 -14.29 24.51
CA PRO A 292 -16.51 -15.66 24.37
C PRO A 292 -17.58 -16.65 23.92
N GLU A 293 -18.81 -16.52 24.43
CA GLU A 293 -19.88 -17.47 24.10
C GLU A 293 -20.19 -17.50 22.58
N PRO A 294 -20.51 -16.38 21.90
CA PRO A 294 -20.73 -16.44 20.44
C PRO A 294 -19.50 -16.91 19.64
N ALA A 295 -18.29 -16.58 20.09
CA ALA A 295 -17.05 -16.99 19.42
C ALA A 295 -16.84 -18.51 19.53
N LEU A 296 -16.96 -19.09 20.74
CA LEU A 296 -16.84 -20.53 20.96
C LEU A 296 -17.90 -21.31 20.19
N VAL A 297 -19.13 -20.82 20.14
CA VAL A 297 -20.21 -21.49 19.38
C VAL A 297 -19.93 -21.47 17.88
N LEU A 298 -19.32 -20.42 17.33
CA LEU A 298 -18.87 -20.39 15.94
C LEU A 298 -17.70 -21.35 15.70
N MET A 299 -16.74 -21.41 16.61
CA MET A 299 -15.61 -22.34 16.53
C MET A 299 -16.10 -23.80 16.50
N ASP A 300 -17.03 -24.16 17.39
CA ASP A 300 -17.65 -25.49 17.41
C ASP A 300 -18.38 -25.78 16.09
N ALA A 301 -19.14 -24.83 15.56
CA ALA A 301 -19.84 -25.00 14.29
C ALA A 301 -18.88 -25.21 13.11
N LEU A 302 -17.75 -24.50 13.08
CA LEU A 302 -16.69 -24.68 12.10
C LEU A 302 -15.98 -26.04 12.26
N GLY A 303 -15.78 -26.48 13.50
CA GLY A 303 -15.25 -27.82 13.82
C GLY A 303 -16.17 -28.94 13.35
N ASP A 304 -17.48 -28.84 13.63
CA ASP A 304 -18.48 -29.80 13.17
C ASP A 304 -18.53 -29.87 11.62
N LEU A 305 -18.49 -28.72 10.95
CA LEU A 305 -18.42 -28.66 9.48
C LEU A 305 -17.14 -29.34 8.98
N ALA A 306 -16.00 -29.08 9.59
CA ALA A 306 -14.74 -29.70 9.23
C ALA A 306 -14.79 -31.23 9.39
N ALA A 307 -15.35 -31.72 10.48
CA ALA A 307 -15.53 -33.16 10.73
C ALA A 307 -16.47 -33.80 9.71
N ALA A 308 -17.54 -33.13 9.32
CA ALA A 308 -18.47 -33.60 8.29
C ALA A 308 -17.85 -33.71 6.90
N LEU A 309 -16.82 -32.94 6.60
CA LEU A 309 -16.13 -32.94 5.30
C LEU A 309 -14.91 -33.86 5.26
N HIS A 310 -14.32 -34.17 6.41
CA HIS A 310 -13.07 -34.92 6.52
C HIS A 310 -13.21 -36.35 5.99
N GLY A 311 -12.23 -36.81 5.20
CA GLY A 311 -12.20 -38.16 4.62
C GLY A 311 -13.19 -38.40 3.48
N GLN A 312 -13.87 -37.37 2.99
CA GLN A 312 -14.85 -37.48 1.90
C GLN A 312 -14.27 -37.18 0.51
N GLY A 313 -12.99 -37.00 0.41
CA GLY A 313 -12.25 -36.69 -0.80
C GLY A 313 -11.43 -35.40 -0.66
N GLU A 314 -10.43 -35.30 -1.50
CA GLU A 314 -9.39 -34.26 -1.34
C GLU A 314 -9.89 -32.81 -1.38
N ASP A 315 -10.86 -32.49 -2.27
CA ASP A 315 -11.46 -31.16 -2.36
C ASP A 315 -12.27 -30.86 -1.10
N LEU A 316 -12.98 -31.86 -0.54
CA LEU A 316 -13.71 -31.71 0.73
C LEU A 316 -12.77 -31.68 1.92
N ASP A 317 -11.67 -32.43 1.90
CA ASP A 317 -10.61 -32.33 2.93
C ASP A 317 -9.91 -30.94 2.92
N ALA A 318 -9.74 -30.32 1.76
CA ALA A 318 -9.24 -28.96 1.67
C ALA A 318 -10.20 -27.94 2.30
N LEU A 319 -11.51 -28.14 2.08
CA LEU A 319 -12.54 -27.30 2.72
C LEU A 319 -12.67 -27.58 4.23
N SER A 320 -12.46 -28.82 4.66
CA SER A 320 -12.32 -29.18 6.09
C SER A 320 -11.18 -28.39 6.74
N ARG A 321 -9.99 -28.40 6.16
CA ARG A 321 -8.85 -27.60 6.66
C ARG A 321 -9.13 -26.10 6.67
N ARG A 322 -9.83 -25.58 5.65
CA ARG A 322 -10.22 -24.17 5.58
C ARG A 322 -11.24 -23.80 6.66
N SER A 323 -12.15 -24.69 7.01
CA SER A 323 -13.08 -24.50 8.12
C SER A 323 -12.33 -24.43 9.45
N LEU A 324 -11.36 -25.33 9.70
CA LEU A 324 -10.52 -25.28 10.89
C LEU A 324 -9.67 -24.01 10.94
N ALA A 325 -9.08 -23.58 9.83
CA ALA A 325 -8.34 -22.33 9.76
C ALA A 325 -9.23 -21.12 10.15
N ALA A 326 -10.49 -21.08 9.70
CA ALA A 326 -11.42 -20.04 10.12
C ALA A 326 -11.72 -20.10 11.62
N ALA A 327 -11.77 -21.29 12.24
CA ALA A 327 -11.92 -21.44 13.68
C ALA A 327 -10.68 -20.91 14.43
N THR A 328 -9.47 -21.20 13.95
CA THR A 328 -8.22 -20.66 14.51
C THR A 328 -8.18 -19.13 14.42
N GLU A 329 -8.69 -18.51 13.34
CA GLU A 329 -8.81 -17.05 13.25
C GLU A 329 -9.75 -16.46 14.31
N VAL A 330 -10.86 -17.16 14.64
CA VAL A 330 -11.76 -16.75 15.73
C VAL A 330 -11.06 -16.90 17.08
N GLU A 331 -10.36 -18.01 17.32
CA GLU A 331 -9.59 -18.28 18.53
C GLU A 331 -8.53 -17.20 18.76
N ALA A 332 -7.80 -16.82 17.72
CA ALA A 332 -6.81 -15.75 17.78
C ALA A 332 -7.39 -14.39 18.21
N CYS A 333 -8.67 -14.15 17.89
CA CYS A 333 -9.38 -12.96 18.36
C CYS A 333 -9.80 -13.04 19.85
N LEU A 334 -9.87 -14.24 20.44
CA LEU A 334 -10.14 -14.42 21.88
C LEU A 334 -8.88 -14.24 22.73
N GLU A 335 -7.73 -14.58 22.18
CA GLU A 335 -6.43 -14.51 22.85
C GLU A 335 -5.84 -13.08 22.80
N LEU A 336 -6.56 -12.12 23.35
CA LEU A 336 -6.10 -10.73 23.43
C LEU A 336 -5.06 -10.56 24.54
N GLY A 337 -3.97 -9.87 24.20
CA GLY A 337 -2.88 -9.58 25.13
C GLY A 337 -1.96 -8.48 24.60
N PRO A 338 -0.84 -8.20 25.28
CA PRO A 338 0.07 -7.12 24.88
C PRO A 338 0.65 -7.27 23.47
N GLY A 339 0.72 -8.50 22.95
CA GLY A 339 1.28 -8.79 21.63
C GLY A 339 0.25 -8.84 20.48
N ARG A 340 -1.06 -8.78 20.78
CA ARG A 340 -2.12 -8.95 19.78
C ARG A 340 -3.27 -7.99 20.00
N VAL A 341 -3.78 -7.40 18.93
CA VAL A 341 -4.95 -6.53 18.93
C VAL A 341 -6.03 -7.09 18.03
N ALA A 342 -7.29 -7.07 18.50
CA ALA A 342 -8.44 -7.35 17.65
C ALA A 342 -9.35 -6.13 17.51
N TRP A 343 -10.06 -6.08 16.38
CA TRP A 343 -11.05 -5.05 16.11
C TRP A 343 -12.21 -5.60 15.31
N SER A 344 -13.35 -4.92 15.43
CA SER A 344 -14.52 -5.17 14.58
C SER A 344 -14.60 -4.16 13.45
N GLU A 345 -15.05 -4.63 12.31
CA GLU A 345 -15.50 -3.88 11.13
C GLU A 345 -17.00 -4.16 10.91
N PRO A 346 -17.72 -3.43 10.05
CA PRO A 346 -19.16 -3.65 9.85
C PRO A 346 -19.56 -5.11 9.57
N ASP A 347 -18.71 -5.84 8.83
CA ASP A 347 -18.98 -7.21 8.40
C ASP A 347 -17.81 -8.18 8.72
N ALA A 348 -16.92 -7.81 9.64
CA ALA A 348 -15.77 -8.65 9.97
C ALA A 348 -15.27 -8.45 11.40
N LEU A 349 -14.63 -9.49 11.89
CA LEU A 349 -13.75 -9.51 13.06
C LEU A 349 -12.33 -9.75 12.54
N ALA A 350 -11.38 -8.94 12.97
CA ALA A 350 -9.99 -9.02 12.53
C ALA A 350 -9.03 -8.88 13.72
N TRP A 351 -7.82 -9.38 13.53
CA TRP A 351 -6.73 -9.24 14.50
C TRP A 351 -5.39 -9.04 13.79
N ALA A 352 -4.42 -8.48 14.49
CA ALA A 352 -3.04 -8.38 14.03
C ALA A 352 -2.06 -8.41 15.22
N PRO A 353 -0.80 -8.81 14.99
CA PRO A 353 0.26 -8.61 15.96
C PRO A 353 0.54 -7.11 16.13
N VAL A 354 0.79 -6.70 17.36
CA VAL A 354 1.14 -5.31 17.71
C VAL A 354 2.56 -4.98 17.27
N ASP A 355 3.46 -5.94 17.45
CA ASP A 355 4.87 -5.89 17.05
C ASP A 355 5.18 -7.04 16.08
N VAL A 356 5.76 -6.72 14.94
CA VAL A 356 6.13 -7.69 13.90
C VAL A 356 7.63 -7.97 13.87
N SER A 357 8.40 -7.28 14.71
CA SER A 357 9.88 -7.27 14.63
C SER A 357 10.49 -8.65 14.90
N ALA A 358 9.96 -9.39 15.86
CA ALA A 358 10.47 -10.71 16.21
C ALA A 358 10.23 -11.73 15.10
N GLU A 359 8.98 -11.79 14.58
CA GLU A 359 8.62 -12.69 13.49
C GLU A 359 9.37 -12.37 12.20
N LEU A 360 9.55 -11.09 11.88
CA LEU A 360 10.32 -10.69 10.71
C LEU A 360 11.79 -11.06 10.86
N ARG A 361 12.37 -10.88 12.05
CA ARG A 361 13.75 -11.28 12.33
C ARG A 361 13.94 -12.77 12.10
N GLU A 362 13.13 -13.61 12.78
CA GLU A 362 13.23 -15.06 12.72
C GLU A 362 12.97 -15.61 11.30
N ARG A 363 11.92 -15.12 10.64
CA ARG A 363 11.46 -15.71 9.37
C ARG A 363 12.10 -15.11 8.13
N LEU A 364 12.72 -13.93 8.24
CA LEU A 364 13.14 -13.19 7.05
C LEU A 364 14.58 -12.64 7.14
N TRP A 365 15.02 -12.17 8.33
CA TRP A 365 16.33 -11.50 8.39
C TRP A 365 17.46 -12.42 8.83
N ASP A 366 17.26 -13.32 9.79
CA ASP A 366 18.36 -14.09 10.39
C ASP A 366 18.93 -15.14 9.41
N GLU A 367 18.10 -15.81 8.61
CA GLU A 367 18.51 -16.86 7.68
C GLU A 367 18.00 -16.63 6.25
N GLY A 368 17.40 -15.47 6.00
CA GLY A 368 16.79 -15.12 4.71
C GLY A 368 17.77 -14.49 3.71
N PRO A 369 17.25 -14.07 2.55
CA PRO A 369 18.02 -13.39 1.51
C PRO A 369 18.49 -12.01 1.99
N THR A 370 19.53 -11.48 1.35
CA THR A 370 19.98 -10.11 1.58
C THR A 370 18.85 -9.12 1.33
N ALA A 371 18.46 -8.35 2.36
CA ALA A 371 17.34 -7.42 2.27
C ALA A 371 17.83 -5.98 2.09
N ILE A 372 17.36 -5.34 1.02
CA ILE A 372 17.60 -3.94 0.70
C ILE A 372 16.27 -3.19 0.83
N LEU A 373 16.14 -2.36 1.85
CA LEU A 373 14.96 -1.55 2.11
C LEU A 373 15.18 -0.14 1.56
N VAL A 374 14.38 0.27 0.58
CA VAL A 374 14.51 1.58 -0.06
C VAL A 374 13.21 2.37 0.08
N SER A 375 13.27 3.61 0.51
CA SER A 375 12.14 4.53 0.51
C SER A 375 12.59 5.99 0.50
N ALA A 376 11.67 6.89 0.18
CA ALA A 376 11.91 8.33 0.31
C ALA A 376 11.91 8.81 1.77
N THR A 377 11.35 8.02 2.68
CA THR A 377 11.14 8.39 4.09
C THR A 377 11.27 7.16 4.98
N LEU A 378 12.39 7.02 5.67
CA LEU A 378 12.66 5.97 6.66
C LEU A 378 13.25 6.56 7.95
N THR A 379 13.83 7.77 7.88
CA THR A 379 14.38 8.44 9.04
C THR A 379 13.32 9.30 9.74
N ALA A 380 13.22 9.15 11.06
CA ALA A 380 12.38 9.99 11.92
C ALA A 380 13.28 10.88 12.80
N GLY A 381 14.01 11.80 12.17
CA GLY A 381 15.09 12.57 12.73
C GLY A 381 16.35 12.33 11.91
N ASP A 382 17.49 12.10 12.57
CA ASP A 382 18.80 11.98 11.92
C ASP A 382 19.12 10.56 11.40
N ASP A 383 18.37 9.54 11.84
CA ASP A 383 18.63 8.15 11.52
C ASP A 383 17.35 7.31 11.28
N ALA A 384 17.52 6.07 10.78
CA ALA A 384 16.45 5.11 10.56
C ALA A 384 16.21 4.18 11.78
N ALA A 385 16.72 4.49 12.98
CA ALA A 385 16.64 3.62 14.15
C ALA A 385 15.19 3.26 14.52
N PHE A 386 14.25 4.18 14.35
CA PHE A 386 12.82 3.93 14.56
C PHE A 386 12.32 2.79 13.66
N VAL A 387 12.52 2.91 12.34
CA VAL A 387 12.06 1.90 11.37
C VAL A 387 12.81 0.59 11.53
N ARG A 388 14.12 0.62 11.77
CA ARG A 388 14.93 -0.58 11.99
C ARG A 388 14.43 -1.40 13.18
N ARG A 389 14.16 -0.76 14.32
CA ARG A 389 13.57 -1.43 15.50
C ARG A 389 12.21 -2.03 15.19
N ARG A 390 11.31 -1.26 14.54
CA ARG A 390 9.97 -1.71 14.19
C ARG A 390 9.95 -2.91 13.25
N LEU A 391 10.97 -3.05 12.42
CA LEU A 391 11.12 -4.16 11.47
C LEU A 391 12.06 -5.28 11.98
N GLY A 392 12.70 -5.12 13.13
CA GLY A 392 13.65 -6.11 13.66
C GLY A 392 14.99 -6.14 12.95
N LEU A 393 15.36 -5.07 12.24
CA LEU A 393 16.60 -4.92 11.45
C LEU A 393 17.71 -4.17 12.21
N ASP A 394 17.93 -4.49 13.47
CA ASP A 394 18.86 -3.75 14.33
C ASP A 394 20.31 -3.75 13.80
N ARG A 395 20.71 -4.79 13.05
CA ARG A 395 22.05 -4.96 12.50
C ARG A 395 22.21 -4.46 11.06
N ALA A 396 21.12 -4.00 10.41
CA ALA A 396 21.21 -3.51 9.05
C ALA A 396 22.10 -2.28 8.94
N ARG A 397 22.85 -2.18 7.84
CA ARG A 397 23.54 -0.93 7.47
C ARG A 397 22.52 0.14 7.15
N GLU A 398 22.94 1.39 7.26
CA GLU A 398 22.13 2.55 6.96
C GLU A 398 22.79 3.39 5.89
N ALA A 399 22.00 3.86 4.92
CA ALA A 399 22.40 4.85 3.93
C ALA A 399 21.32 5.92 3.82
N VAL A 400 21.70 7.18 4.02
CA VAL A 400 20.80 8.32 3.87
C VAL A 400 21.36 9.22 2.79
N VAL A 401 20.62 9.33 1.67
CA VAL A 401 20.96 10.23 0.58
C VAL A 401 19.87 11.29 0.42
N GLY A 402 20.29 12.53 0.23
CA GLY A 402 19.38 13.66 0.12
C GLY A 402 18.51 13.61 -1.14
N SER A 403 17.84 14.71 -1.40
CA SER A 403 17.13 14.95 -2.66
C SER A 403 18.00 15.85 -3.55
N PRO A 404 18.01 15.64 -4.89
CA PRO A 404 18.74 16.50 -5.82
C PRO A 404 18.08 17.87 -6.02
N TYR A 405 16.92 18.10 -5.42
CA TYR A 405 16.14 19.32 -5.61
C TYR A 405 16.54 20.44 -4.67
N ASP A 406 16.49 21.68 -5.17
CA ASP A 406 16.76 22.91 -4.41
C ASP A 406 15.47 23.41 -3.71
N PHE A 407 15.09 22.75 -2.61
CA PHE A 407 13.90 23.13 -1.86
C PHE A 407 13.90 24.59 -1.37
N PRO A 408 15.02 25.23 -0.99
CA PRO A 408 15.08 26.66 -0.70
C PRO A 408 14.51 27.54 -1.80
N GLU A 409 14.73 27.20 -3.07
CA GLU A 409 14.26 27.97 -4.24
C GLU A 409 12.92 27.46 -4.78
N GLN A 410 12.66 26.15 -4.67
CA GLN A 410 11.52 25.48 -5.30
C GLN A 410 10.28 25.41 -4.40
N ALA A 411 10.43 25.44 -3.09
CA ALA A 411 9.34 25.21 -2.14
C ALA A 411 9.20 26.35 -1.13
N LEU A 412 7.94 26.67 -0.78
CA LEU A 412 7.59 27.54 0.33
C LEU A 412 6.70 26.77 1.31
N LEU A 413 7.08 26.72 2.59
CA LEU A 413 6.22 26.21 3.65
C LEU A 413 5.37 27.35 4.22
N TYR A 414 4.07 27.27 4.04
CA TYR A 414 3.14 28.24 4.60
C TYR A 414 2.46 27.69 5.85
N VAL A 415 2.59 28.37 6.97
CA VAL A 415 1.95 28.04 8.25
C VAL A 415 1.25 29.29 8.77
N PRO A 416 -0.07 29.44 8.60
CA PRO A 416 -0.77 30.68 8.91
C PRO A 416 -0.61 31.10 10.37
N ARG A 417 -0.44 32.41 10.59
CA ARG A 417 -0.20 32.99 11.92
C ARG A 417 -1.35 32.74 12.88
N THR A 418 -2.58 32.78 12.38
CA THR A 418 -3.80 32.75 13.20
C THR A 418 -4.73 31.64 12.71
N MET A 419 -4.64 30.49 13.34
CA MET A 419 -5.57 29.37 13.16
C MET A 419 -6.10 28.93 14.53
N PRO A 420 -7.39 28.53 14.62
CA PRO A 420 -7.94 27.95 15.85
C PRO A 420 -7.27 26.59 16.16
N ASP A 421 -7.41 26.12 17.41
CA ASP A 421 -7.01 24.74 17.75
C ASP A 421 -7.77 23.73 16.87
N PRO A 422 -7.13 22.71 16.30
CA PRO A 422 -7.78 21.70 15.45
C PRO A 422 -8.93 20.93 16.11
N ARG A 423 -9.05 20.99 17.42
CA ARG A 423 -10.13 20.40 18.21
C ARG A 423 -11.34 21.31 18.42
N SER A 424 -11.19 22.62 18.09
CA SER A 424 -12.27 23.59 18.24
C SER A 424 -13.29 23.51 17.10
N ASP A 425 -14.55 23.80 17.39
CA ASP A 425 -15.64 23.80 16.39
C ASP A 425 -15.40 24.82 15.26
N GLY A 426 -14.67 25.91 15.52
CA GLY A 426 -14.35 26.95 14.53
C GLY A 426 -13.22 26.58 13.56
N PHE A 427 -12.47 25.49 13.80
CA PHE A 427 -11.30 25.14 12.99
C PHE A 427 -11.68 24.86 11.53
N THR A 428 -12.66 23.98 11.30
CA THR A 428 -13.03 23.54 9.94
C THR A 428 -13.50 24.70 9.07
N GLY A 429 -14.32 25.62 9.62
CA GLY A 429 -14.77 26.80 8.88
C GLY A 429 -13.60 27.74 8.53
N ARG A 430 -12.74 28.06 9.50
CA ARG A 430 -11.59 28.93 9.27
C ARG A 430 -10.57 28.27 8.29
N ALA A 431 -10.35 26.96 8.38
CA ALA A 431 -9.51 26.24 7.43
C ALA A 431 -10.09 26.26 6.01
N ALA A 432 -11.43 26.13 5.88
CA ALA A 432 -12.09 26.23 4.59
C ALA A 432 -11.94 27.62 3.94
N ASP A 433 -12.05 28.69 4.71
CA ASP A 433 -11.81 30.07 4.22
C ASP A 433 -10.36 30.25 3.78
N GLU A 434 -9.40 29.72 4.55
CA GLU A 434 -7.97 29.77 4.20
C GLU A 434 -7.68 28.97 2.93
N ILE A 435 -8.29 27.77 2.77
CA ILE A 435 -8.19 26.97 1.54
C ILE A 435 -8.67 27.79 0.33
N VAL A 436 -9.86 28.39 0.40
CA VAL A 436 -10.40 29.24 -0.70
C VAL A 436 -9.44 30.36 -1.06
N SER A 437 -8.87 31.05 -0.06
CA SER A 437 -7.86 32.10 -0.27
C SER A 437 -6.63 31.59 -1.00
N LEU A 438 -6.07 30.45 -0.56
CA LEU A 438 -4.88 29.85 -1.17
C LEU A 438 -5.15 29.36 -2.59
N LEU A 439 -6.34 28.79 -2.86
CA LEU A 439 -6.76 28.36 -4.20
C LEU A 439 -6.83 29.53 -5.18
N GLY A 440 -7.25 30.71 -4.70
CA GLY A 440 -7.18 31.94 -5.50
C GLY A 440 -5.76 32.34 -5.87
N LEU A 441 -4.80 32.18 -4.95
CA LEU A 441 -3.39 32.53 -5.18
C LEU A 441 -2.67 31.53 -6.11
N SER A 442 -3.02 30.26 -6.04
CA SER A 442 -2.42 29.20 -6.88
C SER A 442 -3.12 29.03 -8.23
N ALA A 443 -4.21 29.74 -8.48
CA ALA A 443 -5.09 29.53 -9.64
C ALA A 443 -5.59 28.06 -9.76
N GLY A 444 -6.16 27.52 -8.70
CA GLY A 444 -6.43 26.09 -8.59
C GLY A 444 -5.13 25.31 -8.34
N ARG A 445 -4.77 24.37 -9.22
CA ARG A 445 -3.53 23.57 -9.23
C ARG A 445 -3.16 23.01 -7.86
N ALA A 446 -4.17 22.47 -7.16
CA ALA A 446 -4.05 22.16 -5.75
C ALA A 446 -4.51 20.77 -5.37
N LEU A 447 -3.76 20.15 -4.49
CA LEU A 447 -4.17 18.97 -3.73
C LEU A 447 -4.43 19.37 -2.27
N VAL A 448 -5.66 19.18 -1.81
CA VAL A 448 -6.06 19.46 -0.43
C VAL A 448 -6.26 18.12 0.31
N LEU A 449 -5.42 17.88 1.29
CA LEU A 449 -5.41 16.66 2.09
C LEU A 449 -6.10 16.89 3.44
N THR A 450 -7.14 16.12 3.67
CA THR A 450 -7.97 16.23 4.87
C THR A 450 -7.72 15.09 5.84
N SER A 451 -7.88 15.36 7.12
CA SER A 451 -7.72 14.39 8.20
C SER A 451 -8.89 13.40 8.35
N SER A 452 -10.03 13.66 7.69
CA SER A 452 -11.22 12.81 7.78
C SER A 452 -12.20 13.05 6.63
N TYR A 453 -13.06 12.07 6.35
CA TYR A 453 -14.15 12.23 5.38
C TYR A 453 -15.15 13.33 5.77
N ARG A 454 -15.42 13.53 7.07
CA ARG A 454 -16.25 14.64 7.56
C ARG A 454 -15.63 16.01 7.21
N ALA A 455 -14.32 16.16 7.32
CA ALA A 455 -13.64 17.37 6.91
C ALA A 455 -13.64 17.52 5.38
N LEU A 456 -13.47 16.43 4.65
CA LEU A 456 -13.55 16.38 3.18
C LEU A 456 -14.90 16.91 2.70
N ASP A 457 -15.99 16.41 3.24
CA ASP A 457 -17.36 16.85 2.88
C ASP A 457 -17.56 18.34 3.21
N ALA A 458 -17.13 18.77 4.38
CA ALA A 458 -17.24 20.17 4.79
C ALA A 458 -16.45 21.11 3.86
N TYR A 459 -15.22 20.74 3.47
CA TYR A 459 -14.41 21.53 2.55
C TYR A 459 -14.97 21.50 1.13
N ARG A 460 -15.47 20.35 0.65
CA ARG A 460 -16.18 20.26 -0.64
C ARG A 460 -17.33 21.28 -0.70
N ASP A 461 -18.21 21.24 0.29
CA ASP A 461 -19.42 22.09 0.32
C ASP A 461 -19.07 23.58 0.46
N HIS A 462 -17.94 23.90 1.12
CA HIS A 462 -17.50 25.28 1.28
C HIS A 462 -16.75 25.80 0.05
N VAL A 463 -15.91 25.00 -0.61
CA VAL A 463 -15.05 25.40 -1.75
C VAL A 463 -15.87 25.46 -3.04
N ARG A 464 -16.76 24.48 -3.29
CA ARG A 464 -17.62 24.46 -4.47
C ARG A 464 -18.48 25.73 -4.53
N GLY A 465 -18.48 26.38 -5.70
CA GLY A 465 -19.21 27.64 -5.92
C GLY A 465 -18.53 28.90 -5.41
N ARG A 466 -17.39 28.79 -4.72
CA ARG A 466 -16.56 29.93 -4.28
C ARG A 466 -15.26 30.08 -5.06
N VAL A 467 -14.88 29.06 -5.81
CA VAL A 467 -13.72 29.11 -6.71
C VAL A 467 -14.18 28.86 -8.15
N PRO A 468 -13.53 29.44 -9.16
CA PRO A 468 -13.87 29.23 -10.57
C PRO A 468 -13.29 27.94 -11.15
N TYR A 469 -12.59 27.16 -10.35
CA TYR A 469 -11.86 25.96 -10.75
C TYR A 469 -12.72 24.71 -10.56
N GLU A 470 -12.43 23.66 -11.35
CA GLU A 470 -13.07 22.36 -11.15
C GLU A 470 -12.60 21.73 -9.83
N VAL A 471 -13.57 21.23 -9.04
CA VAL A 471 -13.30 20.60 -7.74
C VAL A 471 -13.59 19.10 -7.84
N LEU A 472 -12.54 18.32 -7.95
CA LEU A 472 -12.52 16.87 -7.95
C LEU A 472 -12.52 16.35 -6.49
N VAL A 473 -13.35 15.38 -6.17
CA VAL A 473 -13.47 14.89 -4.78
C VAL A 473 -13.31 13.39 -4.72
N GLN A 474 -12.51 12.92 -3.79
CA GLN A 474 -12.36 11.49 -3.51
C GLN A 474 -13.73 10.86 -3.20
N GLY A 475 -14.02 9.74 -3.89
CA GLY A 475 -15.28 9.00 -3.74
C GLY A 475 -16.32 9.32 -4.81
N GLU A 476 -16.20 10.40 -5.59
CA GLU A 476 -17.11 10.73 -6.69
C GLU A 476 -16.78 10.00 -7.99
N ALA A 477 -15.54 9.51 -8.13
CA ALA A 477 -15.12 8.66 -9.23
C ALA A 477 -14.02 7.68 -8.78
N PRO A 478 -13.69 6.64 -9.55
CA PRO A 478 -12.53 5.81 -9.33
C PRO A 478 -11.24 6.66 -9.23
N ARG A 479 -10.33 6.23 -8.36
CA ARG A 479 -9.10 6.98 -8.04
C ARG A 479 -8.27 7.31 -9.27
N GLU A 480 -8.06 6.34 -10.14
CA GLU A 480 -7.26 6.47 -11.36
C GLU A 480 -7.85 7.55 -12.26
N ARG A 481 -9.17 7.56 -12.44
CA ARG A 481 -9.89 8.55 -13.24
C ARG A 481 -9.81 9.96 -12.64
N LEU A 482 -9.87 10.08 -11.30
CA LEU A 482 -9.67 11.37 -10.63
C LEU A 482 -8.26 11.92 -10.86
N LEU A 483 -7.23 11.05 -10.79
CA LEU A 483 -5.86 11.45 -11.03
C LEU A 483 -5.58 11.78 -12.50
N GLU A 484 -6.17 11.07 -13.46
CA GLU A 484 -6.10 11.40 -14.88
C GLU A 484 -6.70 12.78 -15.17
N ARG A 485 -7.90 13.05 -14.64
CA ARG A 485 -8.54 14.36 -14.77
C ARG A 485 -7.71 15.47 -14.11
N PHE A 486 -7.21 15.24 -12.89
CA PHE A 486 -6.37 16.19 -12.17
C PHE A 486 -5.06 16.53 -12.92
N ARG A 487 -4.49 15.57 -13.68
CA ARG A 487 -3.32 15.82 -14.54
C ARG A 487 -3.71 16.58 -15.82
N ALA A 488 -4.84 16.25 -16.41
CA ALA A 488 -5.29 16.84 -17.67
C ALA A 488 -5.83 18.27 -17.50
N GLU A 489 -6.50 18.54 -16.38
CA GLU A 489 -7.12 19.81 -16.05
C GLU A 489 -6.25 20.58 -15.07
N VAL A 490 -5.25 21.30 -15.62
CA VAL A 490 -4.17 21.95 -14.84
C VAL A 490 -4.69 22.83 -13.71
N ASP A 491 -5.77 23.59 -13.94
CA ASP A 491 -6.33 24.52 -12.95
C ASP A 491 -7.32 23.86 -11.97
N SER A 492 -7.39 22.54 -11.94
CA SER A 492 -8.30 21.81 -11.06
C SER A 492 -7.82 21.72 -9.61
N VAL A 493 -8.75 21.41 -8.72
CA VAL A 493 -8.52 21.18 -7.29
C VAL A 493 -8.93 19.77 -6.93
N LEU A 494 -8.04 19.00 -6.34
CA LEU A 494 -8.35 17.66 -5.84
C LEU A 494 -8.47 17.67 -4.31
N LEU A 495 -9.68 17.39 -3.80
CA LEU A 495 -9.94 17.20 -2.37
C LEU A 495 -9.88 15.71 -2.04
N ALA A 496 -9.02 15.31 -1.11
CA ALA A 496 -8.85 13.92 -0.72
C ALA A 496 -8.46 13.76 0.75
N THR A 497 -8.63 12.57 1.29
CA THR A 497 -8.11 12.22 2.62
C THR A 497 -6.62 11.86 2.54
N SER A 498 -5.95 11.83 3.68
CA SER A 498 -4.51 11.47 3.76
C SER A 498 -4.20 10.08 3.19
N THR A 499 -5.15 9.16 3.15
CA THR A 499 -4.97 7.84 2.52
C THR A 499 -4.86 7.91 0.99
N PHE A 500 -5.38 8.98 0.37
CA PHE A 500 -5.35 9.17 -1.07
C PHE A 500 -3.96 9.57 -1.58
N TRP A 501 -3.15 10.27 -0.78
CA TRP A 501 -1.84 10.75 -1.24
C TRP A 501 -0.82 9.63 -1.48
N GLN A 502 -1.03 8.45 -0.90
CA GLN A 502 -0.17 7.30 -1.12
C GLN A 502 -0.23 6.89 -2.60
N GLY A 503 0.88 7.04 -3.33
CA GLY A 503 0.97 6.72 -4.75
C GLY A 503 0.34 7.77 -5.70
N VAL A 504 0.06 9.00 -5.24
CA VAL A 504 -0.20 10.13 -6.12
C VAL A 504 1.13 10.59 -6.72
N ASP A 505 1.22 10.50 -8.03
CA ASP A 505 2.33 11.01 -8.81
C ASP A 505 1.77 11.97 -9.87
N VAL A 506 1.91 13.26 -9.61
CA VAL A 506 1.43 14.33 -10.48
C VAL A 506 2.59 15.30 -10.69
N PRO A 507 3.43 15.05 -11.69
CA PRO A 507 4.50 15.96 -12.06
C PRO A 507 3.95 17.21 -12.77
N GLY A 508 4.68 18.32 -12.67
CA GLY A 508 4.42 19.53 -13.41
C GLY A 508 3.40 20.48 -12.77
N GLU A 509 2.81 21.33 -13.58
CA GLU A 509 2.06 22.51 -13.13
C GLU A 509 0.74 22.21 -12.42
N SER A 510 0.14 21.03 -12.65
CA SER A 510 -1.15 20.65 -12.06
C SER A 510 -1.10 20.57 -10.52
N LEU A 511 0.09 20.44 -9.92
CA LEU A 511 0.28 20.42 -8.48
C LEU A 511 1.32 21.45 -8.07
N SER A 512 0.89 22.68 -7.81
CA SER A 512 1.73 23.74 -7.26
C SER A 512 1.33 24.21 -5.86
N LEU A 513 0.19 23.72 -5.36
CA LEU A 513 -0.24 23.94 -3.97
C LEU A 513 -0.63 22.61 -3.33
N LEU A 514 0.01 22.27 -2.23
CA LEU A 514 -0.37 21.17 -1.35
C LEU A 514 -0.89 21.74 -0.04
N VAL A 515 -2.15 21.50 0.29
CA VAL A 515 -2.73 21.89 1.58
C VAL A 515 -2.91 20.68 2.48
N ILE A 516 -2.44 20.75 3.70
CA ILE A 516 -2.61 19.75 4.76
C ILE A 516 -3.39 20.41 5.90
N ASP A 517 -4.61 19.94 6.14
CA ASP A 517 -5.49 20.56 7.13
C ASP A 517 -4.97 20.40 8.56
N LYS A 518 -4.49 19.22 8.91
CA LYS A 518 -3.97 18.87 10.24
C LYS A 518 -2.72 18.02 10.15
N LEU A 519 -1.86 18.11 11.15
CA LEU A 519 -0.72 17.20 11.29
C LEU A 519 -1.20 15.74 11.25
N PRO A 520 -0.54 14.87 10.49
CA PRO A 520 -1.02 13.52 10.17
C PRO A 520 -0.81 12.52 11.32
N PHE A 521 -1.26 12.87 12.51
CA PHE A 521 -1.40 11.92 13.59
C PHE A 521 -2.51 10.91 13.25
N SER A 522 -2.30 9.66 13.60
CA SER A 522 -3.32 8.62 13.42
C SER A 522 -4.65 9.02 14.04
N ALA A 523 -5.73 8.65 13.37
CA ALA A 523 -7.06 8.96 13.87
C ALA A 523 -7.29 8.34 15.25
N PRO A 524 -7.92 9.03 16.20
CA PRO A 524 -8.37 8.42 17.42
C PRO A 524 -9.28 7.21 17.11
N GLY A 525 -9.03 6.09 17.76
CA GLY A 525 -9.78 4.86 17.53
C GLY A 525 -9.18 3.93 16.47
N ASP A 526 -8.01 4.26 15.86
CA ASP A 526 -7.30 3.26 15.06
C ASP A 526 -6.79 2.13 15.95
N PRO A 527 -7.28 0.89 15.78
CA PRO A 527 -7.02 -0.20 16.73
C PRO A 527 -5.56 -0.57 16.85
N LEU A 528 -4.85 -0.64 15.73
CA LEU A 528 -3.45 -1.06 15.71
C LEU A 528 -2.53 0.04 16.25
N HIS A 529 -2.81 1.29 15.91
CA HIS A 529 -2.08 2.43 16.45
C HIS A 529 -2.22 2.54 17.97
N GLU A 530 -3.44 2.45 18.50
CA GLU A 530 -3.68 2.48 19.95
C GLU A 530 -2.96 1.35 20.68
N ALA A 531 -3.00 0.12 20.13
CA ALA A 531 -2.33 -1.03 20.73
C ALA A 531 -0.80 -0.86 20.73
N ARG A 532 -0.23 -0.29 19.70
CA ARG A 532 1.20 0.03 19.61
C ARG A 532 1.62 1.10 20.61
N CYS A 533 0.81 2.14 20.77
CA CYS A 533 1.03 3.16 21.80
C CYS A 533 1.05 2.54 23.22
N GLU A 534 0.08 1.69 23.52
CA GLU A 534 0.01 0.97 24.81
C GLU A 534 1.20 0.02 25.01
N ALA A 535 1.64 -0.68 23.94
CA ALA A 535 2.80 -1.55 24.02
C ALA A 535 4.08 -0.78 24.38
N VAL A 536 4.26 0.43 23.85
CA VAL A 536 5.37 1.32 24.22
C VAL A 536 5.29 1.72 25.68
N GLU A 537 4.10 2.10 26.19
CA GLU A 537 3.91 2.45 27.60
C GLU A 537 4.19 1.26 28.54
N LEU A 538 3.73 0.06 28.18
CA LEU A 538 3.99 -1.16 28.95
C LEU A 538 5.49 -1.50 29.04
N GLN A 539 6.27 -1.09 28.05
CA GLN A 539 7.73 -1.23 28.02
C GLN A 539 8.44 -0.07 28.76
N GLY A 540 7.69 0.87 29.35
CA GLY A 540 8.24 2.02 30.09
C GLY A 540 8.66 3.19 29.20
N GLY A 541 8.30 3.18 27.91
CA GLY A 541 8.54 4.26 26.97
C GLY A 541 7.46 5.34 26.97
N ASP A 542 7.71 6.42 26.24
CA ASP A 542 6.75 7.50 25.97
C ASP A 542 6.08 7.24 24.62
N TRP A 543 4.82 6.78 24.63
CA TRP A 543 4.09 6.45 23.41
C TRP A 543 4.05 7.59 22.38
N PHE A 544 4.02 8.84 22.87
CA PHE A 544 3.97 9.99 21.98
C PHE A 544 5.32 10.24 21.31
N ARG A 545 6.42 10.25 22.09
CA ARG A 545 7.78 10.49 21.59
C ARG A 545 8.32 9.33 20.79
N ASP A 546 8.07 8.11 21.27
CA ASP A 546 8.77 6.92 20.76
C ASP A 546 8.00 6.23 19.64
N TYR A 547 6.69 6.59 19.44
CA TYR A 547 5.88 5.99 18.37
C TYR A 547 5.01 6.99 17.59
N ALA A 548 4.11 7.72 18.23
CA ALA A 548 3.12 8.54 17.52
C ALA A 548 3.77 9.72 16.75
N LEU A 549 4.72 10.41 17.36
CA LEU A 549 5.42 11.54 16.75
C LEU A 549 6.30 11.10 15.57
N PRO A 550 7.19 10.08 15.69
CA PRO A 550 7.97 9.59 14.55
C PRO A 550 7.09 9.13 13.38
N THR A 551 6.02 8.39 13.66
CA THR A 551 5.06 7.95 12.63
C THR A 551 4.43 9.13 11.88
N ALA A 552 3.97 10.15 12.60
CA ALA A 552 3.38 11.34 12.00
C ALA A 552 4.41 12.18 11.21
N MET A 553 5.67 12.23 11.68
CA MET A 553 6.75 12.91 10.95
C MET A 553 7.04 12.23 9.61
N LEU A 554 7.13 10.89 9.59
CA LEU A 554 7.32 10.13 8.34
C LEU A 554 6.17 10.38 7.36
N GLN A 555 4.93 10.37 7.84
CA GLN A 555 3.76 10.65 7.00
C GLN A 555 3.79 12.08 6.44
N LEU A 556 4.14 13.09 7.25
CA LEU A 556 4.22 14.48 6.80
C LEU A 556 5.29 14.65 5.72
N ARG A 557 6.48 14.04 5.90
CA ARG A 557 7.56 14.04 4.90
C ARG A 557 7.13 13.42 3.56
N GLN A 558 6.39 12.32 3.61
CA GLN A 558 5.84 11.70 2.40
C GLN A 558 4.90 12.64 1.64
N GLY A 559 4.06 13.36 2.37
CA GLY A 559 3.18 14.36 1.78
C GLY A 559 3.96 15.49 1.13
N PHE A 560 4.88 16.09 1.87
CA PHE A 560 5.74 17.16 1.38
C PHE A 560 6.47 16.76 0.08
N GLY A 561 7.02 15.55 0.04
CA GLY A 561 7.75 15.03 -1.12
C GLY A 561 6.91 14.81 -2.38
N ARG A 562 5.59 15.05 -2.34
CA ARG A 562 4.73 14.98 -3.54
C ARG A 562 4.73 16.26 -4.37
N LEU A 563 5.12 17.40 -3.77
CA LEU A 563 5.05 18.71 -4.41
C LEU A 563 6.16 18.90 -5.46
N ILE A 564 7.40 18.54 -5.15
CA ILE A 564 8.56 18.74 -6.03
C ILE A 564 8.98 17.39 -6.61
N ARG A 565 8.92 17.26 -7.95
CA ARG A 565 9.21 16.06 -8.72
C ARG A 565 10.27 16.26 -9.78
N GLY A 566 10.51 17.52 -10.15
CA GLY A 566 11.47 17.93 -11.16
C GLY A 566 12.17 19.24 -10.78
N HIS A 567 13.26 19.56 -11.49
CA HIS A 567 13.99 20.81 -11.28
C HIS A 567 13.17 22.06 -11.65
N ALA A 568 12.19 21.91 -12.54
CA ALA A 568 11.29 23.01 -12.95
C ALA A 568 10.09 23.19 -11.99
N ASP A 569 9.81 22.20 -11.13
CA ASP A 569 8.67 22.28 -10.23
C ASP A 569 8.90 23.33 -9.15
N ARG A 570 7.85 24.10 -8.88
CA ARG A 570 7.80 25.11 -7.80
C ARG A 570 6.44 25.08 -7.13
N GLY A 571 6.41 25.16 -5.81
CA GLY A 571 5.11 25.11 -5.14
C GLY A 571 5.12 25.45 -3.66
N VAL A 572 3.92 25.54 -3.11
CA VAL A 572 3.66 25.87 -1.71
C VAL A 572 3.09 24.65 -0.99
N VAL A 573 3.66 24.31 0.17
CA VAL A 573 3.03 23.40 1.13
C VAL A 573 2.40 24.24 2.23
N ALA A 574 1.09 24.22 2.33
CA ALA A 574 0.34 24.91 3.38
C ALA A 574 -0.08 23.92 4.47
N ILE A 575 0.39 24.12 5.70
CA ILE A 575 -0.02 23.31 6.87
C ILE A 575 -0.87 24.21 7.77
N LEU A 576 -2.18 23.93 7.81
CA LEU A 576 -3.14 24.78 8.53
C LEU A 576 -3.21 24.49 10.03
N ASP A 577 -2.44 23.52 10.51
CA ASP A 577 -2.43 23.12 11.91
C ASP A 577 -1.52 24.02 12.76
N PRO A 578 -2.06 24.84 13.67
CA PRO A 578 -1.26 25.75 14.48
C PRO A 578 -0.32 25.02 15.45
N ARG A 579 -0.53 23.73 15.73
CA ARG A 579 0.32 22.94 16.62
C ARG A 579 1.75 22.82 16.11
N LEU A 580 1.96 22.96 14.81
CA LEU A 580 3.30 23.01 14.20
C LEU A 580 4.16 24.15 14.77
N ARG A 581 3.53 25.26 15.18
CA ARG A 581 4.20 26.43 15.76
C ARG A 581 4.06 26.53 17.27
N THR A 582 2.90 26.14 17.80
CA THR A 582 2.51 26.40 19.18
C THR A 582 2.92 25.29 20.16
N ARG A 583 3.25 24.10 19.65
CA ARG A 583 3.64 22.95 20.49
C ARG A 583 5.14 22.70 20.41
N PRO A 584 5.77 22.22 21.50
CA PRO A 584 7.22 21.93 21.51
C PRO A 584 7.65 20.92 20.43
N TYR A 585 6.82 19.92 20.14
CA TYR A 585 7.09 18.92 19.12
C TYR A 585 6.99 19.46 17.68
N GLY A 586 6.41 20.63 17.46
CA GLY A 586 6.37 21.26 16.14
C GLY A 586 7.76 21.52 15.57
N ARG A 587 8.76 21.79 16.42
CA ARG A 587 10.16 21.90 15.99
C ARG A 587 10.71 20.62 15.40
N ALA A 588 10.32 19.44 15.95
CA ALA A 588 10.74 18.15 15.41
C ALA A 588 10.16 17.92 14.00
N PHE A 589 8.88 18.27 13.77
CA PHE A 589 8.29 18.23 12.44
C PHE A 589 9.04 19.14 11.45
N LEU A 590 9.31 20.39 11.84
CA LEU A 590 10.02 21.34 10.98
C LEU A 590 11.46 20.87 10.65
N ALA A 591 12.13 20.27 11.62
CA ALA A 591 13.48 19.72 11.42
C ALA A 591 13.48 18.49 10.50
N ALA A 592 12.37 17.72 10.49
CA ALA A 592 12.22 16.54 9.64
C ALA A 592 11.85 16.87 8.18
N LEU A 593 11.32 18.07 7.91
CA LEU A 593 10.96 18.49 6.55
C LEU A 593 12.20 18.96 5.76
N PRO A 594 12.16 18.90 4.42
CA PRO A 594 13.16 19.55 3.59
C PRO A 594 13.29 21.03 3.96
N ARG A 595 14.52 21.52 4.02
CA ARG A 595 14.79 22.93 4.35
C ARG A 595 14.27 23.83 3.24
N CYS A 596 13.27 24.66 3.53
CA CYS A 596 12.72 25.66 2.64
C CYS A 596 12.28 26.90 3.44
N PRO A 597 12.07 28.06 2.79
CA PRO A 597 11.53 29.25 3.44
C PRO A 597 10.18 28.97 4.11
N VAL A 598 9.95 29.59 5.27
CA VAL A 598 8.70 29.46 6.03
C VAL A 598 7.99 30.82 6.04
N ALA A 599 6.74 30.83 5.59
CA ALA A 599 5.88 31.99 5.56
C ALA A 599 4.69 31.85 6.51
N GLU A 600 4.22 32.95 7.06
CA GLU A 600 3.07 33.04 7.96
C GLU A 600 1.95 33.92 7.41
N ASP A 601 2.25 34.71 6.39
CA ASP A 601 1.36 35.66 5.76
C ASP A 601 1.01 35.21 4.33
N PRO A 602 -0.27 35.22 3.92
CA PRO A 602 -0.67 34.94 2.55
C PRO A 602 0.00 35.83 1.49
N ALA A 603 0.44 37.06 1.86
CA ALA A 603 1.19 37.92 0.95
C ALA A 603 2.51 37.31 0.47
N ALA A 604 3.20 36.53 1.31
CA ALA A 604 4.40 35.81 0.91
C ALA A 604 4.08 34.67 -0.07
N VAL A 605 2.92 34.01 0.09
CA VAL A 605 2.43 32.99 -0.86
C VAL A 605 2.11 33.65 -2.21
N ALA A 606 1.45 34.83 -2.19
CA ALA A 606 1.15 35.60 -3.39
C ALA A 606 2.44 36.04 -4.12
N ALA A 607 3.43 36.50 -3.40
CA ALA A 607 4.75 36.89 -3.96
C ALA A 607 5.43 35.66 -4.58
N PHE A 608 5.46 34.52 -3.89
CA PHE A 608 6.05 33.27 -4.38
C PHE A 608 5.43 32.77 -5.70
N PHE A 609 4.10 32.90 -5.85
CA PHE A 609 3.40 32.59 -7.11
C PHE A 609 3.53 33.72 -8.15
N GLY A 610 3.62 34.99 -7.73
CA GLY A 610 3.77 36.17 -8.61
C GLY A 610 5.11 36.18 -9.34
N ASP A 611 6.18 35.72 -8.75
CA ASP A 611 7.50 35.54 -9.37
C ASP A 611 7.46 34.54 -10.57
N ARG A 612 6.44 33.69 -10.68
CA ARG A 612 6.22 32.82 -11.83
C ARG A 612 5.90 33.60 -13.13
N VAL A 613 5.16 34.68 -13.02
CA VAL A 613 4.74 35.48 -14.20
C VAL A 613 5.94 36.21 -14.81
N ALA A 614 6.96 36.49 -14.03
CA ALA A 614 8.16 37.19 -14.48
C ALA A 614 9.20 36.27 -15.17
N VAL A 615 9.18 34.97 -14.89
CA VAL A 615 10.16 34.00 -15.46
C VAL A 615 9.66 33.34 -16.75
N SER A 616 8.35 33.36 -16.99
CA SER A 616 7.72 32.79 -18.22
C SER A 616 7.38 33.83 -19.28
N ALA A 617 7.76 35.10 -19.10
CA ALA A 617 7.69 36.19 -20.06
C ALA A 617 9.11 36.55 -20.58
#